data_e6c6b5f4313d82f4ac9f58f4a2c59a63
#
_entry.id   e6c6b5f4313d82f4ac9f58f4a2c59a63
#
_cell.length_a   1.000
_cell.length_b   1.000
_cell.length_c   1.000
_cell.angle_alpha   90.00
_cell.angle_beta   90.00
_cell.angle_gamma   90.00
#
_symmetry.space_group_name_H-M   'P 1'
#
loop_
_entity.id
_entity.type
_entity.pdbx_description
1 polymer ?
#
loop_
_entity_poly.entity_id
_entity_poly.type
_entity_poly.pdbx_seq_one_letter_code
_entity_poly.pdbx_strand_id
1 'polypeptide(L)'
;MAAFAKGAKAAGFKVVIAGAGGAAHLPGMTAAFTPLPVFGVPIESKALSGQDSLLSIVQMPAGVPVGTLAIGQAGAVNAALLAAAVLALADPALAGRLDAWRAARSAAVAEFPNDGEAG
;
A
#
# COMPACT_ATOMS: atom_id res chain seq x y z
N MET A 1 -17.11 -9.15 -1.99
CA MET A 1 -15.78 -8.97 -1.39
C MET A 1 -15.08 -10.29 -1.10
N ALA A 2 -15.66 -11.15 -0.31
CA ALA A 2 -15.02 -12.44 -0.02
C ALA A 2 -14.79 -13.27 -1.29
N ALA A 3 -15.73 -13.25 -2.22
CA ALA A 3 -15.58 -14.01 -3.46
C ALA A 3 -14.39 -13.49 -4.29
N PHE A 4 -14.21 -12.16 -4.35
CA PHE A 4 -13.07 -11.59 -5.04
C PHE A 4 -11.76 -12.02 -4.36
N ALA A 5 -11.69 -11.89 -3.04
CA ALA A 5 -10.46 -12.22 -2.32
C ALA A 5 -10.09 -13.70 -2.47
N LYS A 6 -11.09 -14.58 -2.39
CA LYS A 6 -10.84 -16.00 -2.53
C LYS A 6 -10.37 -16.38 -3.92
N GLY A 7 -10.87 -15.69 -4.95
CA GLY A 7 -10.53 -16.00 -6.33
C GLY A 7 -9.35 -15.21 -6.89
N ALA A 8 -8.82 -14.22 -6.14
CA ALA A 8 -7.85 -13.30 -6.70
C ALA A 8 -6.58 -13.98 -7.19
N LYS A 9 -6.03 -14.88 -6.41
CA LYS A 9 -4.79 -15.56 -6.82
C LYS A 9 -5.00 -16.40 -8.07
N ALA A 10 -6.09 -17.16 -8.11
CA ALA A 10 -6.38 -18.01 -9.25
C ALA A 10 -6.67 -17.19 -10.50
N ALA A 11 -7.18 -15.95 -10.33
CA ALA A 11 -7.45 -15.06 -11.45
C ALA A 11 -6.19 -14.37 -11.97
N GLY A 12 -5.04 -14.56 -11.32
CA GLY A 12 -3.79 -14.01 -11.80
C GLY A 12 -3.33 -12.76 -11.09
N PHE A 13 -4.07 -12.27 -10.11
CA PHE A 13 -3.61 -11.13 -9.32
C PHE A 13 -2.46 -11.54 -8.41
N LYS A 14 -1.54 -10.64 -8.13
CA LYS A 14 -0.36 -10.93 -7.32
C LYS A 14 -0.29 -10.10 -6.05
N VAL A 15 -0.91 -8.94 -6.02
CA VAL A 15 -0.95 -8.02 -4.88
C VAL A 15 -2.30 -7.35 -4.86
N VAL A 16 -2.82 -7.08 -3.68
CA VAL A 16 -4.07 -6.34 -3.51
C VAL A 16 -3.81 -5.09 -2.70
N ILE A 17 -4.31 -3.96 -3.17
CA ILE A 17 -4.28 -2.70 -2.43
C ILE A 17 -5.72 -2.36 -2.09
N ALA A 18 -5.99 -2.12 -0.82
CA ALA A 18 -7.34 -1.81 -0.36
C ALA A 18 -7.33 -0.53 0.45
N GLY A 19 -8.15 0.44 0.05
CA GLY A 19 -8.34 1.68 0.77
C GLY A 19 -9.68 1.66 1.46
N ALA A 20 -9.72 2.16 2.69
CA ALA A 20 -10.98 2.22 3.42
C ALA A 20 -10.94 3.27 4.51
N GLY A 21 -12.09 3.87 4.78
CA GLY A 21 -12.22 4.90 5.80
C GLY A 21 -13.08 4.43 6.95
N GLY A 22 -13.13 5.24 8.01
CA GLY A 22 -13.93 4.93 9.18
C GLY A 22 -13.49 3.63 9.86
N ALA A 23 -14.43 2.74 10.12
CA ALA A 23 -14.11 1.43 10.64
C ALA A 23 -13.66 0.55 9.48
N ALA A 24 -12.42 0.66 9.10
CA ALA A 24 -11.90 0.13 7.85
C ALA A 24 -11.68 -1.38 7.90
N HIS A 25 -12.70 -2.15 7.62
CA HIS A 25 -12.62 -3.60 7.67
C HIS A 25 -12.21 -4.24 6.34
N LEU A 26 -12.30 -3.49 5.23
CA LEU A 26 -12.08 -4.06 3.90
C LEU A 26 -10.69 -4.69 3.73
N PRO A 27 -9.58 -4.03 4.13
CA PRO A 27 -8.27 -4.66 3.98
C PRO A 27 -8.15 -5.94 4.80
N GLY A 28 -8.68 -5.94 6.02
CA GLY A 28 -8.63 -7.11 6.89
C GLY A 28 -9.46 -8.26 6.35
N MET A 29 -10.65 -7.97 5.85
CA MET A 29 -11.49 -9.00 5.23
C MET A 29 -10.82 -9.58 4.00
N THR A 30 -10.20 -8.72 3.19
CA THR A 30 -9.47 -9.18 2.02
C THR A 30 -8.33 -10.10 2.44
N ALA A 31 -7.53 -9.68 3.42
CA ALA A 31 -6.39 -10.47 3.86
C ALA A 31 -6.82 -11.82 4.46
N ALA A 32 -7.99 -11.87 5.08
CA ALA A 32 -8.49 -13.10 5.67
C ALA A 32 -8.86 -14.15 4.63
N PHE A 33 -9.15 -13.73 3.39
CA PHE A 33 -9.63 -14.64 2.36
C PHE A 33 -8.66 -14.81 1.20
N THR A 34 -7.46 -14.25 1.25
CA THR A 34 -6.48 -14.42 0.18
C THR A 34 -5.09 -14.65 0.74
N PRO A 35 -4.27 -15.52 0.11
CA PRO A 35 -2.87 -15.65 0.48
C PRO A 35 -1.98 -14.58 -0.15
N LEU A 36 -2.53 -13.70 -0.99
CA LEU A 36 -1.75 -12.66 -1.63
C LEU A 36 -1.35 -11.58 -0.64
N PRO A 37 -0.25 -10.86 -0.90
CA PRO A 37 0.06 -9.67 -0.11
C PRO A 37 -1.07 -8.65 -0.21
N VAL A 38 -1.50 -8.11 0.93
CA VAL A 38 -2.52 -7.08 0.99
C VAL A 38 -1.92 -5.85 1.64
N PHE A 39 -2.01 -4.71 0.95
CA PHE A 39 -1.59 -3.43 1.49
C PHE A 39 -2.82 -2.58 1.73
N GLY A 40 -2.93 -2.03 2.93
CA GLY A 40 -4.06 -1.21 3.32
C GLY A 40 -3.71 0.26 3.37
N VAL A 41 -4.60 1.11 2.88
CA VAL A 41 -4.42 2.56 2.87
C VAL A 41 -5.56 3.18 3.66
N PRO A 42 -5.27 3.77 4.84
CA PRO A 42 -6.31 4.47 5.58
C PRO A 42 -6.73 5.73 4.83
N ILE A 43 -8.03 5.95 4.73
CA ILE A 43 -8.57 7.14 4.08
C ILE A 43 -8.87 8.18 5.16
N GLU A 44 -8.60 9.46 4.88
CA GLU A 44 -8.85 10.48 5.85
C GLU A 44 -10.32 10.55 6.21
N SER A 45 -10.61 10.69 7.50
CA SER A 45 -11.96 10.96 7.97
C SER A 45 -12.05 12.41 8.39
N LYS A 46 -13.26 12.93 8.41
CA LYS A 46 -13.45 14.33 8.82
C LYS A 46 -13.15 14.53 10.29
N ALA A 47 -13.41 13.53 11.10
CA ALA A 47 -13.32 13.69 12.55
C ALA A 47 -11.89 13.56 13.07
N LEU A 48 -11.15 12.57 12.59
CA LEU A 48 -9.86 12.22 13.17
C LEU A 48 -8.74 12.21 12.14
N SER A 49 -8.95 12.84 10.99
CA SER A 49 -7.93 12.95 9.94
C SER A 49 -7.34 11.60 9.53
N GLY A 50 -8.16 10.55 9.58
CA GLY A 50 -7.73 9.22 9.18
C GLY A 50 -7.18 8.36 10.30
N GLN A 51 -7.07 8.86 11.53
CA GLN A 51 -6.55 8.05 12.63
C GLN A 51 -7.46 6.88 12.96
N ASP A 52 -8.78 7.09 12.89
CA ASP A 52 -9.73 6.01 13.11
C ASP A 52 -9.57 4.91 12.07
N SER A 53 -9.37 5.29 10.80
CA SER A 53 -9.13 4.33 9.73
C SER A 53 -7.81 3.60 9.94
N LEU A 54 -6.77 4.32 10.32
CA LEU A 54 -5.45 3.73 10.57
C LEU A 54 -5.53 2.69 11.69
N LEU A 55 -6.14 3.05 12.81
CA LEU A 55 -6.23 2.13 13.95
C LEU A 55 -7.03 0.88 13.61
N SER A 56 -8.06 1.02 12.77
CA SER A 56 -8.87 -0.12 12.35
C SER A 56 -8.10 -1.09 11.45
N ILE A 57 -7.16 -0.57 10.65
CA ILE A 57 -6.43 -1.40 9.71
C ILE A 57 -5.20 -2.01 10.36
N VAL A 58 -4.49 -1.26 11.20
CA VAL A 58 -3.18 -1.68 11.69
C VAL A 58 -3.27 -2.77 12.75
N GLN A 59 -4.39 -2.83 13.48
CA GLN A 59 -4.55 -3.78 14.57
C GLN A 59 -5.09 -5.11 14.03
N MET A 60 -4.27 -5.85 13.33
CA MET A 60 -4.67 -7.15 12.80
C MET A 60 -4.24 -8.28 13.72
N PRO A 61 -5.06 -9.33 13.84
CA PRO A 61 -4.69 -10.48 14.66
C PRO A 61 -3.54 -11.26 14.03
N ALA A 62 -2.82 -12.00 14.84
CA ALA A 62 -1.75 -12.85 14.34
C ALA A 62 -2.32 -13.83 13.33
N GLY A 63 -1.65 -13.99 12.21
CA GLY A 63 -2.06 -14.89 11.16
C GLY A 63 -2.83 -14.22 10.02
N VAL A 64 -3.23 -12.97 10.18
CA VAL A 64 -3.95 -12.23 9.13
C VAL A 64 -3.25 -10.88 8.92
N PRO A 65 -2.13 -10.86 8.19
CA PRO A 65 -1.34 -9.63 8.04
C PRO A 65 -1.89 -8.70 6.96
N VAL A 66 -1.85 -7.41 7.26
CA VAL A 66 -2.10 -6.35 6.30
C VAL A 66 -0.95 -5.36 6.41
N GLY A 67 -0.26 -5.08 5.33
CA GLY A 67 0.77 -4.06 5.31
C GLY A 67 0.14 -2.69 5.22
N THR A 68 0.16 -1.93 6.30
CA THR A 68 -0.54 -0.64 6.37
C THR A 68 0.39 0.50 6.01
N LEU A 69 -0.06 1.37 5.10
CA LEU A 69 0.72 2.51 4.63
C LEU A 69 0.17 3.79 5.24
N ALA A 70 0.72 4.91 4.82
CA ALA A 70 0.34 6.21 5.35
C ALA A 70 -1.12 6.54 5.02
N ILE A 71 -1.68 7.48 5.77
CA ILE A 71 -3.05 7.93 5.58
C ILE A 71 -3.13 8.75 4.28
N GLY A 72 -4.16 8.51 3.49
CA GLY A 72 -4.49 9.35 2.36
C GLY A 72 -3.63 9.14 1.13
N GLN A 73 -3.39 10.21 0.38
CA GLN A 73 -2.72 10.12 -0.91
C GLN A 73 -1.30 9.58 -0.81
N ALA A 74 -0.57 9.97 0.21
CA ALA A 74 0.80 9.47 0.40
C ALA A 74 0.81 7.95 0.55
N GLY A 75 -0.15 7.42 1.29
CA GLY A 75 -0.28 5.98 1.46
C GLY A 75 -0.64 5.27 0.17
N ALA A 76 -1.51 5.88 -0.63
CA ALA A 76 -1.90 5.29 -1.92
C ALA A 76 -0.68 5.21 -2.86
N VAL A 77 0.11 6.27 -2.93
CA VAL A 77 1.32 6.30 -3.74
C VAL A 77 2.32 5.24 -3.25
N ASN A 78 2.55 5.20 -1.94
CA ASN A 78 3.51 4.25 -1.37
C ASN A 78 3.03 2.81 -1.49
N ALA A 79 1.72 2.57 -1.41
CA ALA A 79 1.19 1.23 -1.63
C ALA A 79 1.46 0.76 -3.06
N ALA A 80 1.29 1.64 -4.03
CA ALA A 80 1.57 1.32 -5.42
C ALA A 80 3.06 1.04 -5.63
N LEU A 81 3.92 1.84 -5.02
CA LEU A 81 5.37 1.63 -5.13
C LEU A 81 5.81 0.34 -4.47
N LEU A 82 5.23 0.02 -3.31
CA LEU A 82 5.56 -1.21 -2.62
C LEU A 82 5.04 -2.43 -3.39
N ALA A 83 3.85 -2.33 -3.96
CA ALA A 83 3.33 -3.38 -4.82
C ALA A 83 4.24 -3.59 -6.04
N ALA A 84 4.70 -2.49 -6.65
CA ALA A 84 5.63 -2.57 -7.77
C ALA A 84 6.94 -3.25 -7.36
N ALA A 85 7.44 -2.95 -6.16
CA ALA A 85 8.65 -3.56 -5.65
C ALA A 85 8.49 -5.07 -5.45
N VAL A 86 7.32 -5.49 -4.96
CA VAL A 86 7.02 -6.92 -4.81
C VAL A 86 6.99 -7.60 -6.19
N LEU A 87 6.31 -7.00 -7.14
CA LEU A 87 6.22 -7.56 -8.49
C LEU A 87 7.57 -7.58 -9.19
N ALA A 88 8.41 -6.59 -8.90
CA ALA A 88 9.73 -6.48 -9.51
C ALA A 88 10.67 -7.62 -9.11
N LEU A 89 10.36 -8.33 -8.02
CA LEU A 89 11.18 -9.47 -7.61
C LEU A 89 11.24 -10.56 -8.71
N ALA A 90 10.20 -10.65 -9.53
CA ALA A 90 10.13 -11.64 -10.60
C ALA A 90 9.97 -11.00 -11.97
N ASP A 91 10.22 -9.70 -12.11
CA ASP A 91 10.03 -8.97 -13.36
C ASP A 91 11.17 -7.98 -13.54
N PRO A 92 12.25 -8.41 -14.22
CA PRO A 92 13.42 -7.54 -14.39
C PRO A 92 13.13 -6.22 -15.12
N ALA A 93 12.20 -6.22 -16.07
CA ALA A 93 11.84 -5.00 -16.77
C ALA A 93 11.19 -3.99 -15.82
N LEU A 94 10.31 -4.46 -14.95
CA LEU A 94 9.68 -3.60 -13.96
C LEU A 94 10.72 -3.12 -12.94
N ALA A 95 11.62 -3.99 -12.52
CA ALA A 95 12.71 -3.62 -11.61
C ALA A 95 13.52 -2.48 -12.17
N GLY A 96 13.87 -2.55 -13.47
CA GLY A 96 14.62 -1.48 -14.12
C GLY A 96 13.87 -0.16 -14.16
N ARG A 97 12.56 -0.22 -14.45
CA ARG A 97 11.74 1.00 -14.45
C ARG A 97 11.63 1.61 -13.06
N LEU A 98 11.48 0.78 -12.04
CA LEU A 98 11.38 1.25 -10.66
C LEU A 98 12.70 1.89 -10.22
N ASP A 99 13.82 1.27 -10.56
CA ASP A 99 15.13 1.83 -10.26
C ASP A 99 15.34 3.18 -10.94
N ALA A 100 14.92 3.30 -12.20
CA ALA A 100 15.01 4.56 -12.92
C ALA A 100 14.15 5.65 -12.28
N TRP A 101 12.95 5.29 -11.85
CA TRP A 101 12.06 6.23 -11.17
C TRP A 101 12.68 6.72 -9.87
N ARG A 102 13.25 5.80 -9.08
CA ARG A 102 13.88 6.17 -7.81
C ARG A 102 15.11 7.03 -8.03
N ALA A 103 15.90 6.73 -9.03
CA ALA A 103 17.08 7.54 -9.35
C ALA A 103 16.70 8.94 -9.79
N ALA A 104 15.66 9.07 -10.62
CA ALA A 104 15.18 10.37 -11.05
C ALA A 104 14.65 11.19 -9.87
N ARG A 105 13.96 10.53 -8.95
CA ARG A 105 13.45 11.22 -7.76
C ARG A 105 14.58 11.69 -6.85
N SER A 106 15.59 10.86 -6.65
CA SER A 106 16.76 11.24 -5.84
C SER A 106 17.53 12.42 -6.48
N ALA A 107 17.67 12.39 -7.80
CA ALA A 107 18.33 13.49 -8.50
C ALA A 107 17.54 14.78 -8.36
N ALA A 108 16.21 14.72 -8.45
CA ALA A 108 15.38 15.89 -8.30
C ALA A 108 15.50 16.49 -6.89
N VAL A 109 15.54 15.63 -5.87
CA VAL A 109 15.71 16.11 -4.50
C VAL A 109 17.08 16.75 -4.32
N ALA A 110 18.13 16.15 -4.86
CA ALA A 110 19.47 16.69 -4.73
C ALA A 110 19.60 18.02 -5.46
N GLU A 111 18.81 18.21 -6.54
CA GLU A 111 18.91 19.43 -7.26
C GLU A 111 18.26 20.59 -6.53
N PHE A 112 17.35 20.35 -5.63
CA PHE A 112 16.72 21.41 -4.85
C PHE A 112 16.94 21.11 -3.38
N PRO A 113 18.17 21.24 -2.97
CA PRO A 113 18.47 20.85 -1.67
C PRO A 113 17.96 21.79 -0.71
N ASN A 114 17.31 21.85 0.02
CA ASN A 114 17.04 22.69 0.83
C ASN A 114 16.38 22.58 1.62
N ASP A 115 16.49 22.76 2.08
CA ASP A 115 15.83 23.27 2.61
C ASP A 115 15.24 22.66 3.51
N GLY A 116 15.64 22.23 3.91
CA GLY A 116 15.21 21.77 4.97
C GLY A 116 14.06 21.09 4.83
N GLU A 117 13.74 20.93 4.02
CA GLU A 117 12.81 20.33 3.96
C GLU A 117 12.92 19.16 3.88
N ALA A 118 13.56 18.79 4.03
CA ALA A 118 13.86 17.60 4.13
C ALA A 118 12.80 16.89 4.53
N GLY A 119 12.18 17.08 4.96
CA GLY A 119 11.23 16.29 5.53
C GLY A 119 10.65 15.18 4.85
#